data_0bd04543188b6972e7fcd68ffe59c56a
#
_entry.id   0bd04543188b6972e7fcd68ffe59c56a
#
_cell.length_a   1.000
_cell.length_b   1.000
_cell.length_c   1.000
_cell.angle_alpha   90.00
_cell.angle_beta   90.00
_cell.angle_gamma   90.00
#
_symmetry.space_group_name_H-M   'P 1'
#
loop_
_entity.id
_entity.type
_entity.pdbx_description
1 polymer ?
#
loop_
_entity_poly.entity_id
_entity_poly.type
_entity_poly.pdbx_seq_one_letter_code
_entity_poly.pdbx_strand_id
1 'polypeptide(L)'
;EPQTLTSVDENCDVALVDNNEFSQSVSGIENAHVKMVVDHHKIKLETVEPIYFITEPLGCTCTILYKLYKQNEVDIDSQTAGLMLSAIISDTLLFKSPTCTEQDKEIAKKLAKIAGVDIESYGKEMLKAGTDMISLHSKL
;
A
#
# COMPACT_ATOMS: atom_id res chain seq x y z
N GLU A 1 -3.03 15.00 -10.53
CA GLU A 1 -2.55 14.55 -9.21
C GLU A 1 -3.72 14.56 -8.22
N PRO A 2 -3.81 13.59 -7.31
CA PRO A 2 -4.83 13.61 -6.28
C PRO A 2 -4.64 14.81 -5.35
N GLN A 3 -5.75 15.39 -4.88
CA GLN A 3 -5.69 16.46 -3.91
C GLN A 3 -5.24 15.93 -2.54
N THR A 4 -4.34 16.65 -1.89
CA THR A 4 -3.95 16.36 -0.51
C THR A 4 -4.92 17.09 0.42
N LEU A 5 -5.69 16.32 1.20
CA LEU A 5 -6.56 16.87 2.24
C LEU A 5 -5.82 16.88 3.57
N THR A 6 -5.98 17.96 4.33
CA THR A 6 -5.43 18.11 5.68
C THR A 6 -6.42 17.72 6.78
N SER A 7 -7.71 17.62 6.43
CA SER A 7 -8.79 17.21 7.34
C SER A 7 -9.97 16.65 6.56
N VAL A 8 -10.78 15.86 7.25
CA VAL A 8 -12.08 15.35 6.78
C VAL A 8 -13.14 15.63 7.87
N ASP A 9 -14.42 15.53 7.51
CA ASP A 9 -15.56 15.78 8.40
C ASP A 9 -16.69 14.76 8.17
N GLU A 10 -17.82 14.96 8.82
CA GLU A 10 -19.01 14.11 8.76
C GLU A 10 -19.68 14.04 7.38
N ASN A 11 -19.26 14.84 6.41
CA ASN A 11 -19.76 14.78 5.04
C ASN A 11 -18.84 13.98 4.11
N CYS A 12 -17.74 13.46 4.63
CA CYS A 12 -16.75 12.74 3.85
C CYS A 12 -16.94 11.23 3.93
N ASP A 13 -17.07 10.56 2.78
CA ASP A 13 -16.90 9.11 2.66
C ASP A 13 -15.41 8.81 2.46
N VAL A 14 -14.87 7.88 3.27
CA VAL A 14 -13.43 7.58 3.31
C VAL A 14 -13.17 6.10 3.08
N ALA A 15 -12.17 5.81 2.27
CA ALA A 15 -11.52 4.51 2.19
C ALA A 15 -10.13 4.60 2.82
N LEU A 16 -9.84 3.75 3.81
CA LEU A 16 -8.51 3.62 4.39
C LEU A 16 -7.74 2.53 3.64
N VAL A 17 -6.54 2.87 3.20
CA VAL A 17 -5.64 1.94 2.51
C VAL A 17 -4.29 1.96 3.21
N ASP A 18 -3.76 0.78 3.51
CA ASP A 18 -2.49 0.59 4.22
C ASP A 18 -2.48 1.17 5.65
N ASN A 19 -3.66 1.35 6.20
CA ASN A 19 -3.89 1.89 7.54
C ASN A 19 -5.30 1.53 8.02
N ASN A 20 -5.43 1.18 9.30
CA ASN A 20 -6.72 1.01 9.97
C ASN A 20 -6.74 1.66 11.36
N GLU A 21 -5.80 2.54 11.66
CA GLU A 21 -5.66 3.18 12.96
C GLU A 21 -5.94 4.68 12.84
N PHE A 22 -7.01 5.18 13.49
CA PHE A 22 -7.41 6.58 13.39
C PHE A 22 -6.32 7.56 13.87
N SER A 23 -5.52 7.16 14.86
CA SER A 23 -4.41 8.00 15.35
C SER A 23 -3.32 8.25 14.32
N GLN A 24 -3.27 7.46 13.25
CA GLN A 24 -2.33 7.61 12.14
C GLN A 24 -3.00 8.13 10.86
N SER A 25 -4.27 8.48 10.93
CA SER A 25 -5.07 8.96 9.82
C SER A 25 -5.15 10.49 9.77
N VAL A 26 -5.81 10.99 8.73
CA VAL A 26 -6.08 12.42 8.59
C VAL A 26 -6.94 12.97 9.73
N SER A 27 -6.74 14.23 10.08
CA SER A 27 -7.52 14.89 11.14
C SER A 27 -9.03 14.88 10.82
N GLY A 28 -9.86 14.58 11.83
CA GLY A 28 -11.32 14.51 11.70
C GLY A 28 -11.84 13.15 11.24
N ILE A 29 -10.97 12.16 11.05
CA ILE A 29 -11.35 10.81 10.58
C ILE A 29 -12.40 10.15 11.49
N GLU A 30 -12.40 10.45 12.78
CA GLU A 30 -13.37 9.95 13.76
C GLU A 30 -14.80 10.40 13.50
N ASN A 31 -15.00 11.48 12.73
CA ASN A 31 -16.30 12.01 12.36
C ASN A 31 -16.72 11.63 10.94
N ALA A 32 -15.79 11.21 10.10
CA ALA A 32 -16.05 10.84 8.71
C ALA A 32 -16.69 9.45 8.58
N HIS A 33 -17.31 9.21 7.44
CA HIS A 33 -17.90 7.91 7.12
C HIS A 33 -16.85 6.98 6.50
N VAL A 34 -16.21 6.15 7.33
CA VAL A 34 -15.33 5.09 6.81
C VAL A 34 -16.21 4.04 6.13
N LYS A 35 -16.02 3.83 4.83
CA LYS A 35 -16.78 2.87 4.01
C LYS A 35 -16.00 1.61 3.71
N MET A 36 -14.69 1.69 3.63
CA MET A 36 -13.82 0.58 3.26
C MET A 36 -12.47 0.69 3.97
N VAL A 37 -11.89 -0.46 4.29
CA VAL A 37 -10.50 -0.60 4.68
C VAL A 37 -9.86 -1.72 3.85
N VAL A 38 -8.67 -1.47 3.31
CA VAL A 38 -7.80 -2.49 2.70
C VAL A 38 -6.43 -2.39 3.35
N ASP A 39 -6.04 -3.40 4.12
CA ASP A 39 -4.84 -3.31 4.94
C ASP A 39 -4.20 -4.69 5.21
N HIS A 40 -2.91 -4.72 5.55
CA HIS A 40 -2.18 -5.92 5.94
C HIS A 40 -1.63 -5.86 7.38
N HIS A 41 -1.91 -4.78 8.09
CA HIS A 41 -1.47 -4.59 9.47
C HIS A 41 -2.39 -5.23 10.50
N LYS A 42 -1.97 -5.24 11.77
CA LYS A 42 -2.83 -5.59 12.90
C LYS A 42 -4.05 -4.67 12.94
N ILE A 43 -5.20 -5.23 13.32
CA ILE A 43 -6.46 -4.48 13.36
C ILE A 43 -6.54 -3.65 14.65
N LYS A 44 -6.83 -2.35 14.48
CA LYS A 44 -7.07 -1.40 15.57
C LYS A 44 -8.12 -0.37 15.12
N LEU A 45 -9.30 -0.86 14.75
CA LEU A 45 -10.37 -0.04 14.21
C LEU A 45 -11.69 -0.34 14.93
N GLU A 46 -12.41 0.71 15.24
CA GLU A 46 -13.80 0.66 15.67
C GLU A 46 -14.63 1.54 14.75
N THR A 47 -15.73 1.02 14.22
CA THR A 47 -16.65 1.74 13.34
C THR A 47 -18.06 1.70 13.88
N VAL A 48 -18.84 2.73 13.57
CA VAL A 48 -20.26 2.81 13.98
C VAL A 48 -21.15 2.00 13.03
N GLU A 49 -20.79 1.93 11.75
CA GLU A 49 -21.55 1.25 10.71
C GLU A 49 -20.74 0.06 10.14
N PRO A 50 -21.42 -0.96 9.58
CA PRO A 50 -20.75 -2.01 8.82
C PRO A 50 -20.00 -1.43 7.61
N ILE A 51 -18.80 -1.96 7.36
CA ILE A 51 -17.92 -1.50 6.29
C ILE A 51 -17.40 -2.68 5.46
N TYR A 52 -16.87 -2.40 4.28
CA TYR A 52 -16.00 -3.33 3.58
C TYR A 52 -14.65 -3.38 4.27
N PHE A 53 -14.32 -4.53 4.86
CA PHE A 53 -13.07 -4.71 5.58
C PHE A 53 -12.29 -5.87 4.97
N ILE A 54 -11.19 -5.57 4.28
CA ILE A 54 -10.37 -6.53 3.57
C ILE A 54 -8.98 -6.50 4.18
N THR A 55 -8.63 -7.56 4.90
CA THR A 55 -7.31 -7.71 5.51
C THR A 55 -6.77 -9.10 5.27
N GLU A 56 -5.49 -9.18 4.97
CA GLU A 56 -4.76 -10.43 4.81
C GLU A 56 -3.36 -10.28 5.42
N PRO A 57 -2.82 -11.34 6.05
CA PRO A 57 -1.48 -11.31 6.64
C PRO A 57 -0.40 -11.47 5.56
N LEU A 58 -0.31 -10.49 4.67
CA LEU A 58 0.66 -10.43 3.57
C LEU A 58 1.74 -9.38 3.87
N GLY A 59 2.80 -9.38 3.07
CA GLY A 59 3.91 -8.46 3.25
C GLY A 59 3.62 -7.01 2.83
N CYS A 60 2.55 -6.79 2.03
CA CYS A 60 2.20 -5.47 1.53
C CYS A 60 0.73 -5.38 1.15
N THR A 61 0.08 -4.24 1.42
CA THR A 61 -1.29 -3.95 0.97
C THR A 61 -1.44 -4.01 -0.55
N CYS A 62 -0.42 -3.65 -1.32
CA CYS A 62 -0.48 -3.73 -2.78
C CYS A 62 -0.62 -5.16 -3.31
N THR A 63 -0.21 -6.17 -2.55
CA THR A 63 -0.49 -7.58 -2.86
C THR A 63 -1.98 -7.88 -2.78
N ILE A 64 -2.68 -7.32 -1.79
CA ILE A 64 -4.15 -7.42 -1.67
C ILE A 64 -4.83 -6.65 -2.82
N LEU A 65 -4.38 -5.44 -3.09
CA LEU A 65 -4.94 -4.60 -4.17
C LEU A 65 -4.82 -5.29 -5.54
N TYR A 66 -3.69 -5.93 -5.84
CA TYR A 66 -3.56 -6.73 -7.07
C TYR A 66 -4.66 -7.79 -7.18
N LYS A 67 -4.97 -8.50 -6.10
CA LYS A 67 -6.04 -9.51 -6.07
C LYS A 67 -7.40 -8.87 -6.32
N LEU A 68 -7.67 -7.69 -5.73
CA LEU A 68 -8.91 -6.95 -5.95
C LEU A 68 -9.06 -6.50 -7.41
N TYR A 69 -7.99 -6.00 -8.04
CA TYR A 69 -7.99 -5.70 -9.47
C TYR A 69 -8.40 -6.90 -10.30
N LYS A 70 -7.81 -8.07 -10.01
CA LYS A 70 -8.10 -9.31 -10.74
C LYS A 70 -9.52 -9.84 -10.48
N GLN A 71 -10.01 -9.77 -9.25
CA GLN A 71 -11.37 -10.18 -8.90
C GLN A 71 -12.45 -9.33 -9.58
N ASN A 72 -12.17 -8.05 -9.80
CA ASN A 72 -13.09 -7.13 -10.45
C ASN A 72 -12.82 -6.96 -11.96
N GLU A 73 -11.95 -7.79 -12.53
CA GLU A 73 -11.61 -7.77 -13.96
C GLU A 73 -11.13 -6.39 -14.45
N VAL A 74 -10.44 -5.65 -13.58
CA VAL A 74 -9.85 -4.35 -13.91
C VAL A 74 -8.41 -4.53 -14.33
N ASP A 75 -8.06 -3.95 -15.46
CA ASP A 75 -6.67 -3.97 -15.96
C ASP A 75 -5.78 -3.03 -15.16
N ILE A 76 -4.53 -3.45 -14.97
CA ILE A 76 -3.49 -2.65 -14.33
C ILE A 76 -2.56 -2.14 -15.43
N ASP A 77 -2.45 -0.82 -15.58
CA ASP A 77 -1.50 -0.22 -16.50
C ASP A 77 -0.05 -0.33 -15.99
N SER A 78 0.92 -0.07 -16.87
CA SER A 78 2.33 -0.24 -16.55
C SER A 78 2.83 0.71 -15.45
N GLN A 79 2.30 1.92 -15.37
CA GLN A 79 2.65 2.91 -14.35
C GLN A 79 2.12 2.47 -12.98
N THR A 80 0.86 2.10 -12.89
CA THR A 80 0.23 1.57 -11.67
C THR A 80 0.93 0.30 -11.21
N ALA A 81 1.26 -0.62 -12.14
CA ALA A 81 2.02 -1.83 -11.81
C ALA A 81 3.41 -1.51 -11.24
N GLY A 82 4.09 -0.51 -11.79
CA GLY A 82 5.39 -0.05 -11.28
C GLY A 82 5.29 0.50 -9.85
N LEU A 83 4.27 1.31 -9.56
CA LEU A 83 4.02 1.83 -8.21
C LEU A 83 3.69 0.72 -7.20
N MET A 84 2.81 -0.22 -7.57
CA MET A 84 2.46 -1.35 -6.73
C MET A 84 3.66 -2.26 -6.46
N LEU A 85 4.48 -2.52 -7.48
CA LEU A 85 5.73 -3.27 -7.34
C LEU A 85 6.69 -2.56 -6.39
N SER A 86 6.84 -1.24 -6.51
CA SER A 86 7.68 -0.43 -5.62
C SER A 86 7.26 -0.55 -4.16
N ALA A 87 5.96 -0.52 -3.89
CA ALA A 87 5.43 -0.72 -2.54
C ALA A 87 5.77 -2.11 -1.99
N ILE A 88 5.58 -3.17 -2.78
CA ILE A 88 5.93 -4.54 -2.36
C ILE A 88 7.43 -4.67 -2.07
N ILE A 89 8.29 -4.11 -2.94
CA ILE A 89 9.74 -4.13 -2.73
C ILE A 89 10.12 -3.39 -1.45
N SER A 90 9.53 -2.23 -1.20
CA SER A 90 9.77 -1.43 0.01
C SER A 90 9.38 -2.18 1.27
N ASP A 91 8.13 -2.63 1.36
CA ASP A 91 7.60 -3.28 2.57
C ASP A 91 8.27 -4.61 2.87
N THR A 92 8.66 -5.34 1.82
CA THR A 92 9.31 -6.65 1.96
C THR A 92 10.83 -6.59 1.97
N LEU A 93 11.43 -5.43 1.84
CA LEU A 93 12.89 -5.24 1.69
C LEU A 93 13.47 -6.16 0.61
N LEU A 94 12.88 -6.10 -0.59
CA LEU A 94 13.21 -6.99 -1.71
C LEU A 94 13.13 -8.46 -1.29
N PHE A 95 12.00 -8.84 -0.68
CA PHE A 95 11.65 -10.20 -0.22
C PHE A 95 12.48 -10.74 0.96
N LYS A 96 13.25 -9.89 1.65
CA LYS A 96 14.08 -10.28 2.80
C LYS A 96 13.39 -10.13 4.14
N SER A 97 12.29 -9.38 4.20
CA SER A 97 11.52 -9.21 5.42
C SER A 97 10.89 -10.54 5.87
N PRO A 98 10.86 -10.85 7.16
CA PRO A 98 10.17 -12.03 7.68
C PRO A 98 8.64 -11.98 7.45
N THR A 99 8.07 -10.82 7.16
CA THR A 99 6.66 -10.66 6.84
C THR A 99 6.34 -10.97 5.37
N CYS A 100 7.36 -11.10 4.50
CA CYS A 100 7.18 -11.42 3.10
C CYS A 100 6.63 -12.85 2.92
N THR A 101 5.59 -12.96 2.09
CA THR A 101 4.98 -14.25 1.75
C THR A 101 5.30 -14.68 0.33
N GLU A 102 5.04 -15.95 -0.02
CA GLU A 102 5.16 -16.42 -1.39
C GLU A 102 4.18 -15.70 -2.35
N GLN A 103 3.00 -15.31 -1.84
CA GLN A 103 2.05 -14.52 -2.64
C GLN A 103 2.63 -13.15 -3.02
N ASP A 104 3.33 -12.48 -2.11
CA ASP A 104 4.00 -11.21 -2.41
C ASP A 104 5.02 -11.37 -3.53
N LYS A 105 5.83 -12.42 -3.50
CA LYS A 105 6.83 -12.72 -4.53
C LYS A 105 6.21 -13.02 -5.89
N GLU A 106 5.16 -13.84 -5.91
CA GLU A 106 4.46 -14.19 -7.15
C GLU A 106 3.78 -12.97 -7.79
N ILE A 107 3.11 -12.16 -6.99
CA ILE A 107 2.43 -10.95 -7.47
C ILE A 107 3.45 -9.90 -7.92
N ALA A 108 4.55 -9.73 -7.20
CA ALA A 108 5.65 -8.87 -7.62
C ALA A 108 6.19 -9.24 -9.01
N LYS A 109 6.36 -10.53 -9.31
CA LYS A 109 6.77 -11.01 -10.64
C LYS A 109 5.75 -10.65 -11.73
N LYS A 110 4.46 -10.79 -11.44
CA LYS A 110 3.39 -10.41 -12.37
C LYS A 110 3.37 -8.90 -12.62
N LEU A 111 3.50 -8.10 -11.56
CA LEU A 111 3.57 -6.65 -11.67
C LEU A 111 4.82 -6.17 -12.43
N ALA A 112 5.97 -6.78 -12.19
CA ALA A 112 7.21 -6.47 -12.92
C ALA A 112 7.06 -6.71 -14.43
N LYS A 113 6.37 -7.79 -14.80
CA LYS A 113 6.06 -8.09 -16.21
C LYS A 113 5.18 -7.02 -16.84
N ILE A 114 4.15 -6.56 -16.15
CA ILE A 114 3.25 -5.49 -16.61
C ILE A 114 4.01 -4.16 -16.70
N ALA A 115 4.83 -3.84 -15.71
CA ALA A 115 5.64 -2.61 -15.66
C ALA A 115 6.82 -2.62 -16.64
N GLY A 116 7.24 -3.80 -17.13
CA GLY A 116 8.36 -3.94 -18.05
C GLY A 116 9.72 -3.73 -17.38
N VAL A 117 9.87 -4.10 -16.10
CA VAL A 117 11.11 -3.94 -15.33
C VAL A 117 11.65 -5.26 -14.80
N ASP A 118 12.97 -5.31 -14.60
CA ASP A 118 13.62 -6.39 -13.86
C ASP A 118 13.57 -6.11 -12.36
N ILE A 119 13.03 -7.04 -11.59
CA ILE A 119 12.79 -6.84 -10.14
C ILE A 119 14.10 -6.60 -9.38
N GLU A 120 15.14 -7.38 -9.70
CA GLU A 120 16.38 -7.30 -8.92
C GLU A 120 17.13 -6.00 -9.14
N SER A 121 17.32 -5.59 -10.39
CA SER A 121 17.99 -4.33 -10.70
C SER A 121 17.17 -3.14 -10.21
N TYR A 122 15.88 -3.10 -10.53
CA TYR A 122 14.97 -2.04 -10.09
C TYR A 122 14.90 -1.92 -8.55
N GLY A 123 14.73 -3.05 -7.87
CA GLY A 123 14.63 -3.08 -6.41
C GLY A 123 15.90 -2.63 -5.70
N LYS A 124 17.07 -3.03 -6.20
CA LYS A 124 18.37 -2.58 -5.66
C LYS A 124 18.57 -1.07 -5.84
N GLU A 125 18.25 -0.54 -7.00
CA GLU A 125 18.33 0.91 -7.27
C GLU A 125 17.37 1.70 -6.40
N MET A 126 16.13 1.24 -6.25
CA MET A 126 15.10 1.89 -5.42
C MET A 126 15.52 1.93 -3.94
N LEU A 127 15.96 0.81 -3.38
CA LEU A 127 16.38 0.73 -1.98
C LEU A 127 17.63 1.56 -1.72
N LYS A 128 18.58 1.60 -2.68
CA LYS A 128 19.77 2.46 -2.62
C LYS A 128 19.39 3.94 -2.60
N ALA A 129 18.50 4.37 -3.49
CA ALA A 129 18.03 5.75 -3.55
C ALA A 129 17.35 6.17 -2.23
N GLY A 130 16.54 5.31 -1.61
CA GLY A 130 15.95 5.57 -0.30
C GLY A 130 17.01 5.73 0.81
N THR A 131 18.06 4.92 0.82
CA THR A 131 19.16 5.01 1.78
C THR A 131 19.96 6.30 1.59
N ASP A 132 20.24 6.69 0.35
CA ASP A 132 20.97 7.93 0.04
C ASP A 132 20.19 9.17 0.50
N MET A 133 18.87 9.18 0.35
CA MET A 133 18.01 10.27 0.87
C MET A 133 18.04 10.37 2.40
N ILE A 134 18.02 9.26 3.12
CA ILE A 134 18.12 9.26 4.59
C ILE A 134 19.48 9.81 5.03
N SER A 135 20.57 9.45 4.34
CA SER A 135 21.91 9.94 4.64
C SER A 135 22.08 11.45 4.41
N LEU A 136 21.35 12.02 3.45
CA LEU A 136 21.32 13.47 3.21
C LEU A 136 20.56 14.22 4.31
N HIS A 137 19.44 13.69 4.80
CA HIS A 137 18.67 14.30 5.89
C HIS A 137 19.39 14.25 7.25
N SER A 138 20.23 13.25 7.49
CA SER A 138 21.01 13.13 8.74
C SER A 138 22.21 14.07 8.81
N LYS A 139 22.54 14.77 7.73
CA LYS A 139 23.65 15.75 7.65
C LYS A 139 23.19 17.22 7.70
N LEU A 140 21.89 17.46 7.83
CA LEU A 140 21.29 18.78 8.05
C LEU A 140 20.88 18.93 9.52
#